data_81e05f11df196a1bf63006441a3d0248
#
_entry.id   81e05f11df196a1bf63006441a3d0248
#
_cell.length_a   1.000
_cell.length_b   1.000
_cell.length_c   1.000
_cell.angle_alpha   90.00
_cell.angle_beta   90.00
_cell.angle_gamma   90.00
#
_symmetry.space_group_name_H-M   'P 1'
#
loop_
_entity.id
_entity.type
_entity.pdbx_description
1 polymer ?
#
loop_
_entity_poly.entity_id
_entity_poly.type
_entity_poly.pdbx_seq_one_letter_code
_entity_poly.pdbx_strand_id
1 'polypeptide(L)'
;MNNLIDISTLHVDFQLEKSIVPAINGIDLSIKKEKTLGIVGESGCGKSVLALSIMGLIPPPGKVTNGKIILKQDNTEIDLTKIDSNSQLMRNIRGNKMSMIFQEPMTSLNPVFNIGEQIIETIRLHQKVNYSVSKQRTIQILKEVGFPDPESRIFDYPHQLSGGMLQRVMIAMALVCNPLLLIADEPTTALDVTIQAQVLKLMNKIKLGYKPTIIFITHDLGVIAKMADEVAIMYVGKIVEHASVNEIFSNPKHPYTIGLIQSMPTLNRQRNKPLITIKGNVPNPGEIKTGCNFYPRCPKVMSKCKKEEPLLLNLSKNQKVSCFLYN
;
A
#
# COMPACT_ATOMS: atom_id res chain seq x y z
N MET A 1 -15.16 -8.05 15.50
CA MET A 1 -14.03 -7.16 15.14
C MET A 1 -14.40 -6.43 13.87
N ASN A 2 -14.17 -5.13 13.80
CA ASN A 2 -14.68 -4.33 12.67
C ASN A 2 -13.62 -4.24 11.54
N ASN A 3 -13.36 -5.36 10.84
CA ASN A 3 -12.45 -5.38 9.70
C ASN A 3 -13.18 -4.93 8.43
N LEU A 4 -12.51 -4.17 7.56
CA LEU A 4 -13.00 -3.82 6.23
C LEU A 4 -12.57 -4.86 5.20
N ILE A 5 -11.31 -5.32 5.29
CA ILE A 5 -10.75 -6.34 4.41
C ILE A 5 -10.19 -7.48 5.26
N ASP A 6 -10.50 -8.71 4.88
CA ASP A 6 -9.83 -9.91 5.37
C ASP A 6 -9.20 -10.67 4.20
N ILE A 7 -7.90 -10.90 4.31
CA ILE A 7 -7.10 -11.67 3.36
C ILE A 7 -6.71 -12.98 4.02
N SER A 8 -6.94 -14.10 3.34
CA SER A 8 -6.63 -15.44 3.86
C SER A 8 -5.85 -16.24 2.84
N THR A 9 -4.69 -16.73 3.25
CA THR A 9 -3.77 -17.60 2.46
C THR A 9 -3.59 -17.13 1.02
N LEU A 10 -3.42 -15.82 0.80
CA LEU A 10 -3.33 -15.24 -0.53
C LEU A 10 -2.03 -15.64 -1.20
N HIS A 11 -2.13 -16.20 -2.41
CA HIS A 11 -1.02 -16.47 -3.32
C HIS A 11 -1.21 -15.75 -4.64
N VAL A 12 -0.12 -15.15 -5.14
CA VAL A 12 -0.10 -14.49 -6.45
C VAL A 12 1.18 -14.90 -7.16
N ASP A 13 1.01 -15.52 -8.33
CA ASP A 13 2.11 -16.02 -9.13
C ASP A 13 2.13 -15.34 -10.51
N PHE A 14 3.35 -15.06 -11.01
CA PHE A 14 3.59 -14.64 -12.38
C PHE A 14 4.10 -15.82 -13.18
N GLN A 15 3.32 -16.26 -14.17
CA GLN A 15 3.66 -17.36 -15.06
C GLN A 15 4.53 -16.86 -16.22
N LEU A 16 5.85 -16.97 -16.06
CA LEU A 16 6.78 -16.68 -17.14
C LEU A 16 6.97 -17.94 -18.01
N GLU A 17 7.50 -17.79 -19.25
CA GLU A 17 7.68 -18.91 -20.19
C GLU A 17 8.44 -20.11 -19.61
N LYS A 18 9.42 -19.87 -18.73
CA LYS A 18 10.30 -20.93 -18.18
C LYS A 18 10.22 -21.10 -16.67
N SER A 19 9.43 -20.30 -15.97
CA SER A 19 9.40 -20.30 -14.51
C SER A 19 8.10 -19.71 -13.95
N ILE A 20 7.79 -20.08 -12.72
CA ILE A 20 6.74 -19.44 -11.93
C ILE A 20 7.42 -18.59 -10.86
N VAL A 21 7.06 -17.32 -10.78
CA VAL A 21 7.57 -16.36 -9.80
C VAL A 21 6.48 -16.08 -8.76
N PRO A 22 6.60 -16.61 -7.53
CA PRO A 22 5.64 -16.38 -6.45
C PRO A 22 5.84 -14.99 -5.85
N ALA A 23 5.06 -14.01 -6.31
CA ALA A 23 5.16 -12.64 -5.82
C ALA A 23 4.50 -12.44 -4.45
N ILE A 24 3.43 -13.18 -4.16
CA ILE A 24 2.77 -13.29 -2.85
C ILE A 24 2.66 -14.77 -2.51
N ASN A 25 3.03 -15.13 -1.29
CA ASN A 25 3.14 -16.53 -0.88
C ASN A 25 2.50 -16.77 0.50
N GLY A 26 1.17 -16.95 0.53
CA GLY A 26 0.41 -17.31 1.73
C GLY A 26 0.24 -16.15 2.72
N ILE A 27 -0.24 -14.98 2.27
CA ILE A 27 -0.50 -13.85 3.15
C ILE A 27 -1.86 -14.01 3.85
N ASP A 28 -1.82 -13.90 5.19
CA ASP A 28 -2.98 -13.70 6.06
C ASP A 28 -2.91 -12.31 6.68
N LEU A 29 -3.91 -11.45 6.40
CA LEU A 29 -3.93 -10.07 6.84
C LEU A 29 -5.36 -9.55 7.01
N SER A 30 -5.64 -8.92 8.15
CA SER A 30 -6.89 -8.23 8.41
C SER A 30 -6.66 -6.73 8.49
N ILE A 31 -7.48 -5.94 7.80
CA ILE A 31 -7.38 -4.49 7.73
C ILE A 31 -8.62 -3.89 8.41
N LYS A 32 -8.38 -3.19 9.52
CA LYS A 32 -9.44 -2.63 10.37
C LYS A 32 -10.05 -1.39 9.73
N LYS A 33 -11.38 -1.25 9.85
CA LYS A 33 -12.10 -0.05 9.41
C LYS A 33 -11.54 1.21 10.07
N GLU A 34 -11.47 2.31 9.30
CA GLU A 34 -11.04 3.64 9.76
C GLU A 34 -9.64 3.67 10.40
N LYS A 35 -8.80 2.66 10.10
CA LYS A 35 -7.41 2.59 10.53
C LYS A 35 -6.46 2.67 9.36
N THR A 36 -5.24 3.11 9.64
CA THR A 36 -4.15 3.12 8.67
C THR A 36 -3.24 1.93 8.92
N LEU A 37 -3.17 1.03 7.95
CA LEU A 37 -2.18 -0.05 7.91
C LEU A 37 -0.99 0.40 7.06
N GLY A 38 0.19 0.48 7.67
CA GLY A 38 1.45 0.66 6.96
C GLY A 38 1.96 -0.68 6.43
N ILE A 39 2.36 -0.74 5.15
CA ILE A 39 3.04 -1.90 4.58
C ILE A 39 4.45 -1.48 4.21
N VAL A 40 5.45 -2.13 4.81
CA VAL A 40 6.86 -1.78 4.67
C VAL A 40 7.69 -2.98 4.23
N GLY A 41 8.72 -2.74 3.44
CA GLY A 41 9.69 -3.75 3.01
C GLY A 41 10.57 -3.21 1.89
N GLU A 42 11.67 -3.90 1.61
CA GLU A 42 12.58 -3.55 0.51
C GLU A 42 11.87 -3.63 -0.85
N SER A 43 12.46 -2.99 -1.88
CA SER A 43 11.92 -3.04 -3.25
C SER A 43 11.81 -4.49 -3.73
N GLY A 44 10.76 -4.81 -4.49
CA GLY A 44 10.53 -6.16 -5.02
C GLY A 44 9.95 -7.18 -4.02
N CYS A 45 9.66 -6.81 -2.75
CA CYS A 45 9.12 -7.75 -1.78
C CYS A 45 7.61 -8.07 -1.92
N GLY A 46 6.91 -7.50 -2.93
CA GLY A 46 5.50 -7.81 -3.23
C GLY A 46 4.46 -6.80 -2.74
N LYS A 47 4.85 -5.64 -2.16
CA LYS A 47 3.91 -4.63 -1.61
C LYS A 47 2.88 -4.16 -2.63
N SER A 48 3.33 -3.67 -3.79
CA SER A 48 2.44 -3.19 -4.87
C SER A 48 1.61 -4.32 -5.46
N VAL A 49 2.16 -5.56 -5.53
CA VAL A 49 1.39 -6.73 -5.97
C VAL A 49 0.24 -7.02 -5.01
N LEU A 50 0.45 -6.90 -3.69
CA LEU A 50 -0.62 -7.04 -2.70
C LEU A 50 -1.70 -5.97 -2.89
N ALA A 51 -1.31 -4.70 -3.09
CA ALA A 51 -2.23 -3.61 -3.39
C ALA A 51 -3.06 -3.86 -4.66
N LEU A 52 -2.38 -4.25 -5.76
CA LEU A 52 -3.02 -4.58 -7.03
C LEU A 52 -3.93 -5.82 -6.91
N SER A 53 -3.59 -6.78 -6.04
CA SER A 53 -4.44 -7.95 -5.77
C SER A 53 -5.77 -7.54 -5.13
N ILE A 54 -5.73 -6.66 -4.13
CA ILE A 54 -6.92 -6.11 -3.47
C ILE A 54 -7.79 -5.35 -4.50
N MET A 55 -7.16 -4.58 -5.37
CA MET A 55 -7.85 -3.84 -6.44
C MET A 55 -8.30 -4.72 -7.61
N GLY A 56 -7.88 -5.99 -7.69
CA GLY A 56 -8.12 -6.86 -8.86
C GLY A 56 -7.48 -6.32 -10.14
N LEU A 57 -6.28 -5.69 -10.02
CA LEU A 57 -5.53 -5.03 -11.11
C LEU A 57 -4.17 -5.68 -11.38
N ILE A 58 -4.00 -6.96 -11.02
CA ILE A 58 -2.75 -7.68 -11.29
C ILE A 58 -2.56 -7.75 -12.81
N PRO A 59 -1.44 -7.23 -13.37
CA PRO A 59 -1.20 -7.28 -14.80
C PRO A 59 -0.84 -8.71 -15.25
N PRO A 60 -1.28 -9.15 -16.45
CA PRO A 60 -0.79 -10.38 -17.05
C PRO A 60 0.76 -10.37 -17.16
N PRO A 61 1.43 -11.52 -16.95
CA PRO A 61 0.91 -12.87 -16.76
C PRO A 61 0.63 -13.25 -15.29
N GLY A 62 0.51 -12.26 -14.38
CA GLY A 62 0.22 -12.47 -12.97
C GLY A 62 -1.25 -12.83 -12.71
N LYS A 63 -1.47 -13.71 -11.73
CA LYS A 63 -2.82 -14.09 -11.29
C LYS A 63 -2.84 -14.51 -9.82
N VAL A 64 -4.01 -14.34 -9.17
CA VAL A 64 -4.27 -14.98 -7.88
C VAL A 64 -4.43 -16.49 -8.12
N THR A 65 -3.57 -17.28 -7.50
CA THR A 65 -3.57 -18.75 -7.65
C THR A 65 -4.23 -19.46 -6.48
N ASN A 66 -4.27 -18.82 -5.31
CA ASN A 66 -4.95 -19.37 -4.12
C ASN A 66 -5.33 -18.24 -3.15
N GLY A 67 -6.23 -18.54 -2.23
CA GLY A 67 -6.65 -17.65 -1.15
C GLY A 67 -7.88 -16.81 -1.49
N LYS A 68 -8.21 -15.90 -0.56
CA LYS A 68 -9.41 -15.05 -0.64
C LYS A 68 -9.08 -13.63 -0.20
N ILE A 69 -9.79 -12.67 -0.77
CA ILE A 69 -9.81 -11.26 -0.33
C ILE A 69 -11.28 -10.88 -0.12
N ILE A 70 -11.70 -10.76 1.13
CA ILE A 70 -13.08 -10.47 1.50
C ILE A 70 -13.22 -9.00 1.84
N LEU A 71 -14.01 -8.27 1.07
CA LEU A 71 -14.46 -6.92 1.38
C LEU A 71 -15.73 -7.01 2.24
N LYS A 72 -15.69 -6.41 3.43
CA LYS A 72 -16.81 -6.38 4.37
C LYS A 72 -17.45 -5.01 4.40
N GLN A 73 -18.69 -4.92 3.99
CA GLN A 73 -19.47 -3.69 4.06
C GLN A 73 -20.83 -3.97 4.68
N ASP A 74 -21.15 -3.25 5.77
CA ASP A 74 -22.39 -3.43 6.53
C ASP A 74 -22.55 -4.91 6.96
N ASN A 75 -23.54 -5.59 6.47
CA ASN A 75 -23.78 -7.03 6.72
C ASN A 75 -23.46 -7.89 5.48
N THR A 76 -22.75 -7.36 4.49
CA THR A 76 -22.38 -8.09 3.27
C THR A 76 -20.89 -8.38 3.21
N GLU A 77 -20.55 -9.56 2.72
CA GLU A 77 -19.19 -10.00 2.45
C GLU A 77 -19.04 -10.28 0.95
N ILE A 78 -18.03 -9.68 0.33
CA ILE A 78 -17.76 -9.82 -1.11
C ILE A 78 -16.36 -10.40 -1.27
N ASP A 79 -16.24 -11.59 -1.87
CA ASP A 79 -14.96 -12.19 -2.22
C ASP A 79 -14.46 -11.58 -3.54
N LEU A 80 -13.50 -10.65 -3.44
CA LEU A 80 -12.94 -9.93 -4.58
C LEU A 80 -12.18 -10.86 -5.53
N THR A 81 -11.65 -11.99 -5.05
CA THR A 81 -10.89 -12.94 -5.88
C THR A 81 -11.78 -13.72 -6.86
N LYS A 82 -13.10 -13.75 -6.60
CA LYS A 82 -14.09 -14.45 -7.44
C LYS A 82 -14.77 -13.55 -8.46
N ILE A 83 -14.51 -12.23 -8.40
CA ILE A 83 -15.13 -11.28 -9.31
C ILE A 83 -14.22 -11.13 -10.53
N ASP A 84 -14.79 -11.26 -11.72
CA ASP A 84 -14.07 -10.92 -12.95
C ASP A 84 -13.64 -9.45 -12.89
N SER A 85 -12.35 -9.21 -13.10
CA SER A 85 -11.71 -7.89 -13.04
C SER A 85 -12.34 -6.88 -14.01
N ASN A 86 -12.93 -7.33 -15.11
CA ASN A 86 -13.57 -6.50 -16.14
C ASN A 86 -15.10 -6.38 -15.94
N SER A 87 -15.67 -7.04 -14.94
CA SER A 87 -17.11 -7.00 -14.68
C SER A 87 -17.60 -5.63 -14.24
N GLN A 88 -18.89 -5.36 -14.49
CA GLN A 88 -19.55 -4.14 -14.02
C GLN A 88 -19.52 -4.01 -12.48
N LEU A 89 -19.60 -5.15 -11.76
CA LEU A 89 -19.51 -5.18 -10.30
C LEU A 89 -18.17 -4.66 -9.83
N MET A 90 -17.05 -5.13 -10.43
CA MET A 90 -15.71 -4.70 -10.05
C MET A 90 -15.48 -3.23 -10.42
N ARG A 91 -15.98 -2.76 -11.56
CA ARG A 91 -15.95 -1.34 -11.94
C ARG A 91 -16.72 -0.47 -10.94
N ASN A 92 -17.85 -0.93 -10.42
CA ASN A 92 -18.62 -0.21 -9.40
C ASN A 92 -17.93 -0.19 -8.02
N ILE A 93 -17.06 -1.17 -7.73
CA ILE A 93 -16.28 -1.19 -6.49
C ILE A 93 -15.09 -0.24 -6.62
N ARG A 94 -14.34 -0.30 -7.73
CA ARG A 94 -13.20 0.60 -8.00
C ARG A 94 -13.67 2.03 -8.19
N GLY A 95 -12.95 2.97 -7.62
CA GLY A 95 -13.29 4.41 -7.71
C GLY A 95 -14.42 4.86 -6.79
N ASN A 96 -15.31 3.96 -6.38
CA ASN A 96 -16.41 4.28 -5.47
C ASN A 96 -16.17 3.76 -4.04
N LYS A 97 -16.00 2.43 -3.88
CA LYS A 97 -15.76 1.83 -2.55
C LYS A 97 -14.29 1.70 -2.20
N MET A 98 -13.47 1.45 -3.20
CA MET A 98 -12.02 1.33 -3.08
C MET A 98 -11.34 2.20 -4.12
N SER A 99 -10.34 2.97 -3.71
CA SER A 99 -9.54 3.81 -4.60
C SER A 99 -8.06 3.60 -4.33
N MET A 100 -7.24 3.91 -5.35
CA MET A 100 -5.79 3.76 -5.26
C MET A 100 -5.08 5.02 -5.77
N ILE A 101 -4.07 5.46 -5.03
CA ILE A 101 -3.06 6.43 -5.45
C ILE A 101 -1.86 5.62 -5.90
N PHE A 102 -1.50 5.68 -7.18
CA PHE A 102 -0.40 4.92 -7.76
C PHE A 102 0.95 5.61 -7.51
N GLN A 103 2.02 4.87 -7.66
CA GLN A 103 3.39 5.29 -7.36
C GLN A 103 3.87 6.47 -8.23
N GLU A 104 3.48 6.53 -9.50
CA GLU A 104 3.93 7.55 -10.44
C GLU A 104 2.78 8.41 -10.94
N PRO A 105 2.71 9.71 -10.55
CA PRO A 105 1.65 10.62 -10.99
C PRO A 105 1.62 10.85 -12.49
N MET A 106 2.79 10.91 -13.13
CA MET A 106 2.93 11.21 -14.55
C MET A 106 2.35 10.13 -15.46
N THR A 107 2.43 8.86 -15.02
CA THR A 107 1.93 7.72 -15.80
C THR A 107 0.47 7.38 -15.49
N SER A 108 -0.04 7.90 -14.36
CA SER A 108 -1.39 7.58 -13.88
C SER A 108 -2.49 8.47 -14.47
N LEU A 109 -2.13 9.70 -14.87
CA LEU A 109 -3.05 10.64 -15.52
C LEU A 109 -2.96 10.50 -17.05
N ASN A 110 -4.11 10.52 -17.71
CA ASN A 110 -4.15 10.50 -19.17
C ASN A 110 -3.70 11.87 -19.73
N PRO A 111 -2.59 11.95 -20.51
CA PRO A 111 -2.02 13.23 -20.94
C PRO A 111 -2.86 13.98 -21.97
N VAL A 112 -3.83 13.34 -22.63
CA VAL A 112 -4.66 13.96 -23.69
C VAL A 112 -5.98 14.54 -23.16
N PHE A 113 -6.31 14.36 -21.88
CA PHE A 113 -7.45 14.98 -21.22
C PHE A 113 -6.99 15.96 -20.14
N ASN A 114 -7.71 17.06 -19.97
CA ASN A 114 -7.45 17.97 -18.87
C ASN A 114 -7.80 17.32 -17.51
N ILE A 115 -7.25 17.86 -16.42
CA ILE A 115 -7.41 17.26 -15.09
C ILE A 115 -8.86 17.30 -14.61
N GLY A 116 -9.61 18.33 -15.01
CA GLY A 116 -11.02 18.45 -14.63
C GLY A 116 -11.89 17.37 -15.25
N GLU A 117 -11.69 17.09 -16.55
CA GLU A 117 -12.43 16.02 -17.24
C GLU A 117 -12.22 14.67 -16.62
N GLN A 118 -10.99 14.32 -16.24
CA GLN A 118 -10.66 13.05 -15.61
C GLN A 118 -11.35 12.87 -14.23
N ILE A 119 -11.41 13.94 -13.42
CA ILE A 119 -12.13 13.91 -12.14
C ILE A 119 -13.65 13.89 -12.35
N ILE A 120 -14.17 14.71 -13.29
CA ILE A 120 -15.60 14.78 -13.64
C ILE A 120 -16.10 13.43 -14.15
N GLU A 121 -15.31 12.74 -14.98
CA GLU A 121 -15.63 11.39 -15.47
C GLU A 121 -15.84 10.42 -14.30
N THR A 122 -14.92 10.39 -13.35
CA THR A 122 -15.01 9.55 -12.14
C THR A 122 -16.30 9.83 -11.35
N ILE A 123 -16.62 11.11 -11.14
CA ILE A 123 -17.85 11.50 -10.43
C ILE A 123 -19.11 11.03 -11.19
N ARG A 124 -19.17 11.29 -12.49
CA ARG A 124 -20.35 10.94 -13.30
C ARG A 124 -20.56 9.44 -13.42
N LEU A 125 -19.46 8.67 -13.51
CA LEU A 125 -19.52 7.22 -13.57
C LEU A 125 -20.14 6.60 -12.29
N HIS A 126 -19.79 7.14 -11.12
CA HIS A 126 -20.16 6.53 -9.84
C HIS A 126 -21.33 7.20 -9.14
N GLN A 127 -21.59 8.50 -9.37
CA GLN A 127 -22.58 9.25 -8.60
C GLN A 127 -23.82 9.65 -9.42
N LYS A 128 -23.87 9.34 -10.73
CA LYS A 128 -25.01 9.61 -11.62
C LYS A 128 -25.54 11.05 -11.56
N VAL A 129 -24.66 12.03 -11.43
CA VAL A 129 -24.97 13.47 -11.39
C VAL A 129 -24.71 14.12 -12.75
N ASN A 130 -25.32 15.28 -13.00
CA ASN A 130 -25.09 16.06 -14.22
C ASN A 130 -23.71 16.71 -14.27
N TYR A 131 -23.33 17.23 -15.43
CA TYR A 131 -22.00 17.84 -15.65
C TYR A 131 -21.75 19.05 -14.74
N SER A 132 -22.74 19.93 -14.55
CA SER A 132 -22.59 21.15 -13.72
C SER A 132 -22.27 20.79 -12.26
N VAL A 133 -23.00 19.85 -11.68
CA VAL A 133 -22.75 19.35 -10.32
C VAL A 133 -21.39 18.64 -10.22
N SER A 134 -21.03 17.84 -11.23
CA SER A 134 -19.72 17.17 -11.25
C SER A 134 -18.57 18.18 -11.28
N LYS A 135 -18.70 19.24 -12.10
CA LYS A 135 -17.70 20.32 -12.19
C LYS A 135 -17.54 21.04 -10.84
N GLN A 136 -18.65 21.37 -10.18
CA GLN A 136 -18.59 22.01 -8.86
C GLN A 136 -17.91 21.13 -7.82
N ARG A 137 -18.23 19.81 -7.78
CA ARG A 137 -17.57 18.85 -6.88
C ARG A 137 -16.09 18.70 -7.20
N THR A 138 -15.71 18.73 -8.49
CA THR A 138 -14.31 18.70 -8.92
C THR A 138 -13.54 19.91 -8.40
N ILE A 139 -14.09 21.11 -8.55
CA ILE A 139 -13.48 22.34 -8.00
C ILE A 139 -13.36 22.24 -6.48
N GLN A 140 -14.40 21.75 -5.82
CA GLN A 140 -14.41 21.60 -4.37
C GLN A 140 -13.32 20.64 -3.88
N ILE A 141 -13.21 19.43 -4.43
CA ILE A 141 -12.19 18.48 -4.02
C ILE A 141 -10.77 18.97 -4.32
N LEU A 142 -10.56 19.68 -5.44
CA LEU A 142 -9.27 20.30 -5.76
C LEU A 142 -8.89 21.36 -4.71
N LYS A 143 -9.84 22.17 -4.22
CA LYS A 143 -9.62 23.11 -3.09
C LYS A 143 -9.24 22.37 -1.80
N GLU A 144 -9.93 21.29 -1.50
CA GLU A 144 -9.69 20.49 -0.28
C GLU A 144 -8.32 19.85 -0.23
N VAL A 145 -7.81 19.38 -1.40
CA VAL A 145 -6.44 18.88 -1.51
C VAL A 145 -5.38 19.98 -1.62
N GLY A 146 -5.83 21.27 -1.63
CA GLY A 146 -4.93 22.43 -1.70
C GLY A 146 -4.31 22.65 -3.08
N PHE A 147 -5.04 22.29 -4.14
CA PHE A 147 -4.62 22.60 -5.51
C PHE A 147 -4.80 24.12 -5.77
N PRO A 148 -3.81 24.81 -6.35
CA PRO A 148 -3.88 26.26 -6.55
C PRO A 148 -4.86 26.62 -7.67
N ASP A 149 -5.68 27.67 -7.45
CA ASP A 149 -6.60 28.26 -8.41
C ASP A 149 -7.44 27.26 -9.22
N PRO A 150 -8.17 26.33 -8.55
CA PRO A 150 -8.83 25.23 -9.22
C PRO A 150 -9.91 25.67 -10.23
N GLU A 151 -10.54 26.83 -10.05
CA GLU A 151 -11.53 27.38 -10.98
C GLU A 151 -10.97 27.68 -12.36
N SER A 152 -9.76 28.22 -12.43
CA SER A 152 -9.08 28.57 -13.70
C SER A 152 -8.31 27.37 -14.26
N ARG A 153 -7.68 26.60 -13.38
CA ARG A 153 -6.73 25.55 -13.74
C ARG A 153 -7.35 24.16 -13.93
N ILE A 154 -8.64 24.01 -13.71
CA ILE A 154 -9.36 22.75 -13.98
C ILE A 154 -9.22 22.28 -15.44
N PHE A 155 -8.91 23.19 -16.37
CA PHE A 155 -8.71 22.92 -17.80
C PHE A 155 -7.24 22.63 -18.16
N ASP A 156 -6.31 22.71 -17.19
CA ASP A 156 -4.91 22.41 -17.42
C ASP A 156 -4.74 20.91 -17.74
N TYR A 157 -3.78 20.62 -18.60
CA TYR A 157 -3.36 19.25 -18.93
C TYR A 157 -2.24 18.78 -17.98
N PRO A 158 -2.07 17.46 -17.78
CA PRO A 158 -1.05 16.93 -16.87
C PRO A 158 0.36 17.50 -17.11
N HIS A 159 0.78 17.65 -18.35
CA HIS A 159 2.11 18.18 -18.71
C HIS A 159 2.34 19.65 -18.34
N GLN A 160 1.29 20.40 -18.00
CA GLN A 160 1.37 21.80 -17.56
C GLN A 160 1.54 21.93 -16.03
N LEU A 161 1.54 20.82 -15.31
CA LEU A 161 1.53 20.77 -13.86
C LEU A 161 2.88 20.31 -13.28
N SER A 162 3.24 20.85 -12.10
CA SER A 162 4.38 20.31 -11.34
C SER A 162 4.05 18.94 -10.73
N GLY A 163 5.08 18.16 -10.36
CA GLY A 163 4.89 16.84 -9.73
C GLY A 163 4.00 16.88 -8.48
N GLY A 164 4.17 17.89 -7.64
CA GLY A 164 3.32 18.08 -6.45
C GLY A 164 1.87 18.42 -6.78
N MET A 165 1.62 19.13 -7.89
CA MET A 165 0.25 19.40 -8.36
C MET A 165 -0.39 18.15 -8.96
N LEU A 166 0.33 17.37 -9.77
CA LEU A 166 -0.12 16.08 -10.29
C LEU A 166 -0.49 15.13 -9.16
N GLN A 167 0.33 15.08 -8.10
CA GLN A 167 0.04 14.27 -6.92
C GLN A 167 -1.27 14.70 -6.24
N ARG A 168 -1.52 16.02 -6.10
CA ARG A 168 -2.79 16.53 -5.55
C ARG A 168 -3.99 16.16 -6.42
N VAL A 169 -3.85 16.21 -7.75
CA VAL A 169 -4.90 15.77 -8.69
C VAL A 169 -5.21 14.28 -8.51
N MET A 170 -4.19 13.42 -8.42
CA MET A 170 -4.39 11.99 -8.17
C MET A 170 -5.09 11.73 -6.82
N ILE A 171 -4.67 12.44 -5.77
CA ILE A 171 -5.34 12.35 -4.46
C ILE A 171 -6.79 12.79 -4.58
N ALA A 172 -7.09 13.90 -5.29
CA ALA A 172 -8.45 14.37 -5.53
C ALA A 172 -9.30 13.32 -6.26
N MET A 173 -8.76 12.71 -7.33
CA MET A 173 -9.44 11.63 -8.07
C MET A 173 -9.76 10.43 -7.18
N ALA A 174 -8.80 10.03 -6.33
CA ALA A 174 -8.98 8.90 -5.44
C ALA A 174 -10.03 9.16 -4.34
N LEU A 175 -10.24 10.42 -3.95
CA LEU A 175 -11.11 10.79 -2.84
C LEU A 175 -12.51 11.23 -3.25
N VAL A 176 -12.70 11.67 -4.48
CA VAL A 176 -13.92 12.38 -4.91
C VAL A 176 -15.21 11.60 -4.72
N CYS A 177 -15.12 10.27 -4.65
CA CYS A 177 -16.25 9.38 -4.36
C CYS A 177 -16.33 8.92 -2.89
N ASN A 178 -15.52 9.46 -2.00
CA ASN A 178 -15.46 9.09 -0.57
C ASN A 178 -15.29 7.57 -0.35
N PRO A 179 -14.19 6.97 -0.80
CA PRO A 179 -14.00 5.53 -0.74
C PRO A 179 -13.89 5.03 0.71
N LEU A 180 -14.36 3.80 0.96
CA LEU A 180 -14.18 3.11 2.23
C LEU A 180 -12.73 2.69 2.45
N LEU A 181 -12.03 2.33 1.35
CA LEU A 181 -10.62 1.95 1.33
C LEU A 181 -9.85 2.86 0.39
N LEU A 182 -8.80 3.47 0.89
CA LEU A 182 -7.80 4.20 0.11
C LEU A 182 -6.46 3.46 0.18
N ILE A 183 -5.95 3.01 -0.95
CA ILE A 183 -4.60 2.44 -1.05
C ILE A 183 -3.68 3.53 -1.58
N ALA A 184 -2.62 3.84 -0.85
CA ALA A 184 -1.59 4.78 -1.25
C ALA A 184 -0.27 4.02 -1.45
N ASP A 185 0.06 3.74 -2.72
CA ASP A 185 1.27 3.01 -3.09
C ASP A 185 2.41 4.00 -3.37
N GLU A 186 3.32 4.11 -2.42
CA GLU A 186 4.46 5.02 -2.43
C GLU A 186 4.10 6.47 -2.85
N PRO A 187 3.10 7.11 -2.20
CA PRO A 187 2.50 8.36 -2.68
C PRO A 187 3.44 9.57 -2.59
N THR A 188 4.64 9.41 -2.06
CA THR A 188 5.64 10.47 -1.91
C THR A 188 6.96 10.18 -2.62
N THR A 189 7.06 9.05 -3.31
CA THR A 189 8.25 8.69 -4.09
C THR A 189 8.42 9.67 -5.26
N ALA A 190 9.67 10.03 -5.56
CA ALA A 190 10.06 11.02 -6.57
C ALA A 190 9.62 12.48 -6.30
N LEU A 191 9.17 12.80 -5.08
CA LEU A 191 8.91 14.17 -4.65
C LEU A 191 10.08 14.71 -3.81
N ASP A 192 10.34 16.02 -3.91
CA ASP A 192 11.28 16.67 -2.99
C ASP A 192 10.75 16.66 -1.54
N VAL A 193 11.65 16.84 -0.57
CA VAL A 193 11.34 16.72 0.87
C VAL A 193 10.23 17.69 1.31
N THR A 194 10.15 18.87 0.71
CA THR A 194 9.15 19.89 1.05
C THR A 194 7.76 19.46 0.57
N ILE A 195 7.66 19.02 -0.67
CA ILE A 195 6.41 18.52 -1.26
C ILE A 195 5.97 17.22 -0.57
N GLN A 196 6.91 16.31 -0.26
CA GLN A 196 6.63 15.11 0.53
C GLN A 196 5.96 15.48 1.87
N ALA A 197 6.51 16.44 2.61
CA ALA A 197 5.94 16.89 3.89
C ALA A 197 4.51 17.46 3.71
N GLN A 198 4.26 18.21 2.63
CA GLN A 198 2.93 18.74 2.30
C GLN A 198 1.92 17.63 1.97
N VAL A 199 2.32 16.63 1.18
CA VAL A 199 1.47 15.47 0.84
C VAL A 199 1.14 14.66 2.09
N LEU A 200 2.11 14.41 2.98
CA LEU A 200 1.86 13.71 4.24
C LEU A 200 0.90 14.49 5.16
N LYS A 201 1.05 15.81 5.24
CA LYS A 201 0.10 16.67 5.96
C LYS A 201 -1.31 16.60 5.37
N LEU A 202 -1.42 16.58 4.05
CA LEU A 202 -2.69 16.39 3.34
C LEU A 202 -3.31 15.03 3.67
N MET A 203 -2.53 13.93 3.59
CA MET A 203 -3.01 12.58 3.92
C MET A 203 -3.50 12.48 5.38
N ASN A 204 -2.82 13.15 6.32
CA ASN A 204 -3.30 13.24 7.71
C ASN A 204 -4.62 14.01 7.82
N LYS A 205 -4.79 15.11 7.09
CA LYS A 205 -6.06 15.85 7.02
C LYS A 205 -7.19 14.95 6.50
N ILE A 206 -6.92 14.17 5.45
CA ILE A 206 -7.85 13.20 4.87
C ILE A 206 -8.23 12.12 5.90
N LYS A 207 -7.23 11.52 6.58
CA LYS A 207 -7.44 10.52 7.65
C LYS A 207 -8.41 11.04 8.72
N LEU A 208 -8.25 12.28 9.14
CA LEU A 208 -9.08 12.87 10.20
C LEU A 208 -10.47 13.33 9.71
N GLY A 209 -10.57 13.85 8.49
CA GLY A 209 -11.81 14.40 7.93
C GLY A 209 -12.74 13.34 7.34
N TYR A 210 -12.24 12.54 6.41
CA TYR A 210 -13.03 11.53 5.69
C TYR A 210 -13.07 10.18 6.40
N LYS A 211 -12.08 9.91 7.29
CA LYS A 211 -11.92 8.65 8.03
C LYS A 211 -11.93 7.39 7.16
N PRO A 212 -11.30 7.37 5.98
CA PRO A 212 -11.21 6.15 5.20
C PRO A 212 -10.33 5.13 5.94
N THR A 213 -10.51 3.86 5.63
CA THR A 213 -9.48 2.85 5.90
C THR A 213 -8.33 3.08 4.93
N ILE A 214 -7.09 3.15 5.41
CA ILE A 214 -5.94 3.45 4.56
C ILE A 214 -4.96 2.28 4.58
N ILE A 215 -4.53 1.83 3.40
CA ILE A 215 -3.30 1.04 3.23
C ILE A 215 -2.24 2.00 2.72
N PHE A 216 -1.20 2.22 3.52
CA PHE A 216 -0.11 3.12 3.18
C PHE A 216 1.17 2.32 2.92
N ILE A 217 1.58 2.23 1.66
CA ILE A 217 2.77 1.49 1.24
C ILE A 217 3.93 2.46 1.08
N THR A 218 5.06 2.15 1.69
CA THR A 218 6.31 2.90 1.54
C THR A 218 7.50 2.07 2.00
N HIS A 219 8.69 2.43 1.57
CA HIS A 219 9.95 1.91 2.12
C HIS A 219 10.49 2.80 3.26
N ASP A 220 9.88 3.97 3.50
CA ASP A 220 10.30 4.92 4.56
C ASP A 220 9.55 4.65 5.88
N LEU A 221 10.26 4.03 6.82
CA LEU A 221 9.75 3.79 8.18
C LEU A 221 9.44 5.08 8.95
N GLY A 222 10.14 6.19 8.66
CA GLY A 222 9.87 7.49 9.29
C GLY A 222 8.52 8.07 8.90
N VAL A 223 8.09 7.81 7.66
CA VAL A 223 6.73 8.12 7.18
C VAL A 223 5.70 7.25 7.90
N ILE A 224 5.97 5.94 7.99
CA ILE A 224 5.08 4.98 8.67
C ILE A 224 4.87 5.33 10.13
N ALA A 225 5.93 5.72 10.85
CA ALA A 225 5.83 6.15 12.25
C ALA A 225 4.83 7.29 12.48
N LYS A 226 4.62 8.15 11.46
CA LYS A 226 3.71 9.32 11.53
C LYS A 226 2.30 9.02 11.01
N MET A 227 2.16 8.04 10.11
CA MET A 227 0.91 7.83 9.37
C MET A 227 0.12 6.61 9.85
N ALA A 228 0.80 5.52 10.24
CA ALA A 228 0.19 4.23 10.48
C ALA A 228 -0.31 4.05 11.92
N ASP A 229 -1.38 3.27 12.08
CA ASP A 229 -1.86 2.73 13.35
C ASP A 229 -1.26 1.34 13.60
N GLU A 230 -1.18 0.53 12.54
CA GLU A 230 -0.58 -0.81 12.52
C GLU A 230 0.40 -0.93 11.35
N VAL A 231 1.37 -1.82 11.48
CA VAL A 231 2.41 -2.02 10.45
C VAL A 231 2.57 -3.49 10.16
N ALA A 232 2.55 -3.83 8.87
CA ALA A 232 2.92 -5.14 8.34
C ALA A 232 4.27 -5.02 7.62
N ILE A 233 5.26 -5.76 8.10
CA ILE A 233 6.59 -5.83 7.48
C ILE A 233 6.59 -6.98 6.48
N MET A 234 6.83 -6.67 5.22
CA MET A 234 6.89 -7.66 4.13
C MET A 234 8.32 -7.98 3.72
N TYR A 235 8.59 -9.25 3.48
CA TYR A 235 9.84 -9.75 2.94
C TYR A 235 9.59 -10.90 1.97
N VAL A 236 9.99 -10.74 0.71
CA VAL A 236 9.85 -11.76 -0.37
C VAL A 236 8.47 -12.44 -0.36
N GLY A 237 7.43 -11.66 -0.60
CA GLY A 237 6.04 -12.13 -0.72
C GLY A 237 5.34 -12.57 0.57
N LYS A 238 5.93 -12.35 1.75
CA LYS A 238 5.39 -12.77 3.05
C LYS A 238 5.36 -11.64 4.06
N ILE A 239 4.42 -11.72 5.01
CA ILE A 239 4.44 -10.87 6.20
C ILE A 239 5.31 -11.57 7.24
N VAL A 240 6.42 -10.92 7.60
CA VAL A 240 7.36 -11.44 8.60
C VAL A 240 7.10 -10.91 10.01
N GLU A 241 6.49 -9.73 10.12
CA GLU A 241 6.04 -9.16 11.39
C GLU A 241 4.84 -8.25 11.15
N HIS A 242 3.83 -8.29 12.05
CA HIS A 242 2.68 -7.40 12.04
C HIS A 242 2.36 -6.98 13.48
N ALA A 243 2.35 -5.68 13.74
CA ALA A 243 2.05 -5.14 15.06
C ALA A 243 1.51 -3.71 15.00
N SER A 244 1.14 -3.14 16.16
CA SER A 244 0.92 -1.70 16.28
C SER A 244 2.21 -0.94 15.93
N VAL A 245 2.09 0.29 15.43
CA VAL A 245 3.25 1.12 15.11
C VAL A 245 4.19 1.24 16.33
N ASN A 246 3.65 1.43 17.52
CA ASN A 246 4.45 1.54 18.74
C ASN A 246 5.27 0.28 19.01
N GLU A 247 4.68 -0.91 18.89
CA GLU A 247 5.40 -2.19 19.09
C GLU A 247 6.51 -2.40 18.05
N ILE A 248 6.25 -2.08 16.78
CA ILE A 248 7.27 -2.19 15.72
C ILE A 248 8.50 -1.34 16.05
N PHE A 249 8.33 -0.11 16.55
CA PHE A 249 9.45 0.78 16.81
C PHE A 249 10.11 0.58 18.17
N SER A 250 9.34 0.20 19.22
CA SER A 250 9.87 0.03 20.57
C SER A 250 10.37 -1.38 20.85
N ASN A 251 9.77 -2.40 20.25
CA ASN A 251 10.01 -3.82 20.57
C ASN A 251 9.92 -4.73 19.33
N PRO A 252 10.68 -4.42 18.25
CA PRO A 252 10.70 -5.23 17.03
C PRO A 252 11.20 -6.65 17.33
N LYS A 253 10.57 -7.66 16.71
CA LYS A 253 10.90 -9.06 16.97
C LYS A 253 11.68 -9.70 15.85
N HIS A 254 11.21 -9.57 14.62
CA HIS A 254 11.88 -10.22 13.50
C HIS A 254 13.25 -9.58 13.23
N PRO A 255 14.33 -10.35 13.02
CA PRO A 255 15.67 -9.81 12.76
C PRO A 255 15.74 -8.86 11.55
N TYR A 256 14.89 -9.05 10.54
CA TYR A 256 14.74 -8.13 9.42
C TYR A 256 14.16 -6.77 9.85
N THR A 257 13.09 -6.76 10.67
CA THR A 257 12.49 -5.53 11.22
C THR A 257 13.51 -4.75 12.05
N ILE A 258 14.28 -5.46 12.89
CA ILE A 258 15.36 -4.87 13.69
C ILE A 258 16.39 -4.21 12.78
N GLY A 259 16.81 -4.90 11.70
CA GLY A 259 17.76 -4.39 10.72
C GLY A 259 17.24 -3.14 10.00
N LEU A 260 15.96 -3.13 9.59
CA LEU A 260 15.32 -1.97 8.95
C LEU A 260 15.31 -0.75 9.88
N ILE A 261 14.94 -0.92 11.16
CA ILE A 261 14.93 0.18 12.13
C ILE A 261 16.34 0.69 12.42
N GLN A 262 17.32 -0.19 12.55
CA GLN A 262 18.72 0.19 12.76
C GLN A 262 19.35 0.92 11.58
N SER A 263 18.85 0.70 10.37
CA SER A 263 19.30 1.39 9.16
C SER A 263 18.70 2.78 8.98
N MET A 264 17.68 3.17 9.79
CA MET A 264 17.09 4.51 9.71
C MET A 264 18.07 5.61 10.09
N PRO A 265 18.13 6.71 9.31
CA PRO A 265 18.85 7.90 9.71
C PRO A 265 18.24 8.53 10.98
N THR A 266 19.03 8.74 12.02
CA THR A 266 18.59 9.43 13.24
C THR A 266 19.32 10.77 13.39
N LEU A 267 18.62 11.82 13.82
CA LEU A 267 19.17 13.17 13.97
C LEU A 267 20.35 13.24 14.95
N ASN A 268 20.36 12.37 15.99
CA ASN A 268 21.39 12.36 17.04
C ASN A 268 22.57 11.41 16.74
N ARG A 269 22.67 10.88 15.50
CA ARG A 269 23.76 9.98 15.16
C ARG A 269 25.06 10.72 15.00
N GLN A 270 26.13 10.24 15.62
CA GLN A 270 27.48 10.74 15.40
C GLN A 270 27.85 10.58 13.91
N ARG A 271 28.22 11.71 13.25
CA ARG A 271 28.52 11.76 11.81
C ARG A 271 29.55 10.74 11.33
N ASN A 272 30.41 10.27 12.22
CA ASN A 272 31.53 9.35 11.91
C ASN A 272 31.19 7.86 12.04
N LYS A 273 29.96 7.45 12.40
CA LYS A 273 29.59 6.03 12.45
C LYS A 273 28.88 5.62 11.16
N PRO A 274 29.37 4.58 10.45
CA PRO A 274 28.72 4.08 9.24
C PRO A 274 27.28 3.63 9.52
N LEU A 275 26.37 3.77 8.55
CA LEU A 275 25.00 3.26 8.66
C LEU A 275 25.05 1.74 8.85
N ILE A 276 24.27 1.23 9.81
CA ILE A 276 24.08 -0.20 9.95
C ILE A 276 23.16 -0.61 8.80
N THR A 277 23.68 -1.43 7.90
CA THR A 277 22.91 -1.96 6.76
C THR A 277 22.66 -3.44 6.95
N ILE A 278 21.50 -3.91 6.43
CA ILE A 278 21.23 -5.34 6.35
C ILE A 278 22.16 -5.93 5.27
N LYS A 279 23.06 -6.83 5.68
CA LYS A 279 24.08 -7.42 4.77
C LYS A 279 23.40 -8.30 3.70
N GLY A 280 24.01 -8.37 2.52
CA GLY A 280 23.57 -9.18 1.40
C GLY A 280 22.41 -8.58 0.62
N ASN A 281 22.04 -9.22 -0.50
CA ASN A 281 20.95 -8.79 -1.38
C ASN A 281 19.65 -9.50 -1.01
N VAL A 282 18.52 -8.89 -1.35
CA VAL A 282 17.21 -9.55 -1.27
C VAL A 282 17.19 -10.68 -2.29
N PRO A 283 16.89 -11.94 -1.89
CA PRO A 283 16.76 -13.02 -2.84
C PRO A 283 15.55 -12.79 -3.76
N ASN A 284 15.66 -13.27 -4.99
CA ASN A 284 14.52 -13.19 -5.91
C ASN A 284 13.34 -14.06 -5.40
N PRO A 285 12.09 -13.64 -5.68
CA PRO A 285 10.94 -14.47 -5.34
C PRO A 285 11.07 -15.89 -5.94
N GLY A 286 10.93 -16.93 -5.09
CA GLY A 286 11.09 -18.33 -5.49
C GLY A 286 12.53 -18.85 -5.56
N GLU A 287 13.54 -18.03 -5.31
CA GLU A 287 14.95 -18.45 -5.24
C GLU A 287 15.18 -19.39 -4.04
N ILE A 288 14.62 -19.04 -2.88
CA ILE A 288 14.67 -19.89 -1.70
C ILE A 288 13.45 -20.83 -1.72
N LYS A 289 13.69 -22.10 -2.01
CA LYS A 289 12.64 -23.12 -2.14
C LYS A 289 12.17 -23.68 -0.81
N THR A 290 13.01 -23.67 0.21
CA THR A 290 12.73 -24.22 1.54
C THR A 290 13.29 -23.31 2.63
N GLY A 291 12.64 -23.28 3.77
CA GLY A 291 13.08 -22.51 4.92
C GLY A 291 12.61 -21.05 4.93
N CYS A 292 13.13 -20.30 5.87
CA CYS A 292 12.85 -18.88 6.05
C CYS A 292 13.51 -18.05 4.94
N ASN A 293 12.75 -17.25 4.19
CA ASN A 293 13.30 -16.43 3.10
C ASN A 293 14.41 -15.46 3.55
N PHE A 294 14.45 -15.10 4.83
CA PHE A 294 15.47 -14.21 5.38
C PHE A 294 16.74 -14.93 5.86
N TYR A 295 16.79 -16.27 5.88
CA TYR A 295 17.93 -17.01 6.47
C TYR A 295 19.31 -16.61 5.92
N PRO A 296 19.50 -16.29 4.61
CA PRO A 296 20.83 -15.95 4.09
C PRO A 296 21.38 -14.62 4.65
N ARG A 297 20.50 -13.72 5.08
CA ARG A 297 20.82 -12.40 5.59
C ARG A 297 20.66 -12.27 7.11
N CYS A 298 20.13 -13.32 7.75
CA CYS A 298 19.78 -13.30 9.17
C CYS A 298 21.01 -13.44 10.07
N PRO A 299 21.33 -12.45 10.93
CA PRO A 299 22.46 -12.56 11.87
C PRO A 299 22.20 -13.61 12.98
N LYS A 300 20.96 -14.09 13.13
CA LYS A 300 20.54 -15.08 14.14
C LYS A 300 20.04 -16.38 13.48
N VAL A 301 20.58 -16.72 12.31
CA VAL A 301 20.17 -17.92 11.58
C VAL A 301 20.45 -19.20 12.39
N MET A 302 19.48 -20.12 12.40
CA MET A 302 19.56 -21.45 13.01
C MET A 302 19.45 -22.52 11.93
N SER A 303 19.86 -23.76 12.23
CA SER A 303 19.75 -24.90 11.30
C SER A 303 18.32 -25.14 10.83
N LYS A 304 17.33 -24.96 11.70
CA LYS A 304 15.90 -25.06 11.40
C LYS A 304 15.47 -24.03 10.33
N CYS A 305 15.98 -22.80 10.38
CA CYS A 305 15.67 -21.75 9.42
C CYS A 305 15.99 -22.08 7.96
N LYS A 306 16.95 -23.00 7.72
CA LYS A 306 17.33 -23.45 6.37
C LYS A 306 16.41 -24.54 5.82
N LYS A 307 15.69 -25.25 6.70
CA LYS A 307 14.92 -26.46 6.35
C LYS A 307 13.42 -26.19 6.35
N GLU A 308 12.95 -25.41 7.32
CA GLU A 308 11.54 -25.20 7.58
C GLU A 308 11.19 -23.71 7.49
N GLU A 309 9.96 -23.43 7.08
CA GLU A 309 9.42 -22.08 7.05
C GLU A 309 8.72 -21.76 8.38
N PRO A 310 9.05 -20.61 9.03
CA PRO A 310 8.36 -20.20 10.24
C PRO A 310 6.93 -19.72 9.93
N LEU A 311 5.96 -20.13 10.75
CA LEU A 311 4.60 -19.65 10.67
C LEU A 311 4.48 -18.24 11.30
N LEU A 312 3.51 -17.45 10.84
CA LEU A 312 3.16 -16.17 11.45
C LEU A 312 2.35 -16.40 12.72
N LEU A 313 3.00 -16.41 13.88
CA LEU A 313 2.38 -16.70 15.17
C LEU A 313 2.07 -15.44 15.99
N ASN A 314 0.99 -15.48 16.78
CA ASN A 314 0.68 -14.43 17.73
C ASN A 314 1.62 -14.52 18.93
N LEU A 315 2.46 -13.51 19.15
CA LEU A 315 3.26 -13.36 20.38
C LEU A 315 2.47 -12.66 21.49
N SER A 316 1.61 -11.74 21.10
CA SER A 316 0.72 -11.02 22.00
C SER A 316 -0.59 -10.68 21.27
N LYS A 317 -1.53 -10.03 21.96
CA LYS A 317 -2.78 -9.56 21.36
C LYS A 317 -2.56 -8.64 20.14
N ASN A 318 -1.43 -7.92 20.11
CA ASN A 318 -1.17 -6.87 19.12
C ASN A 318 0.12 -7.10 18.31
N GLN A 319 0.77 -8.26 18.42
CA GLN A 319 2.01 -8.53 17.69
C GLN A 319 2.06 -9.98 17.20
N LYS A 320 2.33 -10.13 15.90
CA LYS A 320 2.55 -11.41 15.23
C LYS A 320 3.95 -11.41 14.63
N VAL A 321 4.63 -12.54 14.63
CA VAL A 321 5.96 -12.71 14.03
C VAL A 321 6.11 -14.08 13.39
N SER A 322 6.80 -14.11 12.24
CA SER A 322 7.18 -15.33 11.52
C SER A 322 8.67 -15.58 11.74
N CYS A 323 9.06 -16.12 12.91
CA CYS A 323 10.46 -16.34 13.26
C CYS A 323 10.63 -17.44 14.31
N PHE A 324 11.53 -18.40 14.07
CA PHE A 324 11.83 -19.50 14.99
C PHE A 324 12.51 -19.08 16.31
N LEU A 325 12.90 -17.84 16.47
CA LEU A 325 13.35 -17.32 17.77
C LEU A 325 12.21 -17.26 18.79
N TYR A 326 10.97 -17.37 18.35
CA TYR A 326 9.76 -17.24 19.16
C TYR A 326 8.79 -18.42 19.00
N ASN A 327 9.18 -19.44 18.24
CA ASN A 327 8.40 -20.67 17.96
C ASN A 327 9.01 -21.86 18.71
#